data_74c95290c7ff7591bcfac7692071139c
#
_entry.id   74c95290c7ff7591bcfac7692071139c
#
_cell.length_a   1.000
_cell.length_b   1.000
_cell.length_c   1.000
_cell.angle_alpha   90.00
_cell.angle_beta   90.00
_cell.angle_gamma   90.00
#
_symmetry.space_group_name_H-M   'P 1'
#
loop_
_entity.id
_entity.type
_entity.pdbx_description
1 polymer ?
#
loop_
_entity_poly.entity_id
_entity_poly.type
_entity_poly.pdbx_seq_one_letter_code
_entity_poly.pdbx_strand_id
1 'polypeptide(L)'
;MDLDDDAASDAGSIATTPALTHDDGTASIESRSIRSSSPTRSVYSLTSSLRERAFREVHGRSVNAHSDVYLLPADDAETQRLDIQHHMLKRLVPGILGPLDEVLREEEGKQKCVLDLGTGSAIWAIELALDYPHVEVVGVDLAPMQTREFPPNCRVEVDDINLGMPHFHGQFDVVHARLISSGIKDYCGLIHEIARVLRPGGMILVEEWDFRMYRSVNSQDGPNASYELAPPSTEEKPYWSALAEWIKLLGFAVRQRGGDVDAAAFVNMWVKQHGQFEDVGYQDVWIATQPHFTGKDRWARFRNELATMMRLDTHQFLQSGQPLLRSYTDDHAYIDRLTKEAEQDLVDCKKHHYVRLQCTWATLKDPER
;
A
#
# COMPACT_ATOMS: atom_id res chain seq x y z
N MET A 1 11.27 -65.62 -9.73
CA MET A 1 12.22 -65.65 -8.59
C MET A 1 11.89 -64.38 -7.86
N ASP A 2 10.94 -64.56 -7.07
CA ASP A 2 10.80 -64.55 -5.58
C ASP A 2 10.83 -63.09 -5.09
N LEU A 3 9.70 -62.52 -4.74
CA LEU A 3 8.84 -62.60 -3.53
C LEU A 3 9.59 -62.13 -2.30
N ASP A 4 9.11 -61.10 -1.63
CA ASP A 4 8.27 -61.01 -0.43
C ASP A 4 8.08 -59.51 -0.04
N ASP A 5 6.89 -58.98 0.03
CA ASP A 5 5.89 -58.89 1.10
C ASP A 5 6.49 -58.56 2.48
N ASP A 6 6.09 -57.39 3.00
CA ASP A 6 5.60 -57.27 4.37
C ASP A 6 4.76 -56.00 4.60
N ALA A 7 3.48 -56.27 4.81
CA ALA A 7 2.49 -55.31 5.35
C ALA A 7 2.46 -55.45 6.88
N ALA A 8 2.46 -54.36 7.58
CA ALA A 8 2.05 -54.33 9.00
C ALA A 8 1.08 -53.19 9.23
N SER A 9 -0.18 -53.61 9.38
CA SER A 9 -1.29 -52.93 9.99
C SER A 9 -1.04 -52.68 11.47
N ASP A 10 -1.37 -51.52 11.99
CA ASP A 10 -1.69 -51.43 13.41
C ASP A 10 -3.04 -50.69 13.60
N ALA A 11 -3.96 -51.39 14.23
CA ALA A 11 -5.31 -51.04 14.49
C ALA A 11 -5.51 -50.67 15.96
N GLY A 12 -6.19 -49.56 16.18
CA GLY A 12 -7.21 -49.45 17.18
C GLY A 12 -6.81 -49.44 18.66
N SER A 13 -7.17 -48.39 19.33
CA SER A 13 -7.61 -48.54 20.73
C SER A 13 -8.83 -47.65 20.97
N ILE A 14 -9.95 -48.34 21.23
CA ILE A 14 -11.22 -47.80 21.69
C ILE A 14 -11.12 -47.63 23.21
N ALA A 15 -11.25 -46.42 23.72
CA ALA A 15 -11.41 -46.18 25.14
C ALA A 15 -12.89 -46.00 25.48
N THR A 16 -13.33 -46.87 26.37
CA THR A 16 -14.67 -47.02 26.96
C THR A 16 -15.03 -45.86 27.88
N THR A 17 -16.30 -45.46 27.77
CA THR A 17 -17.02 -44.53 28.65
C THR A 17 -17.33 -45.19 30.01
N PRO A 18 -17.27 -44.49 31.14
CA PRO A 18 -17.99 -44.88 32.35
C PRO A 18 -19.30 -44.11 32.53
N ALA A 19 -20.25 -44.80 33.14
CA ALA A 19 -21.67 -44.51 33.33
C ALA A 19 -21.93 -43.33 34.28
N LEU A 20 -23.14 -42.76 34.06
CA LEU A 20 -23.85 -41.75 34.82
C LEU A 20 -24.15 -42.18 36.27
N THR A 21 -23.95 -41.26 37.23
CA THR A 21 -24.69 -41.21 38.46
C THR A 21 -25.35 -39.83 38.57
N HIS A 22 -26.67 -39.86 38.77
CA HIS A 22 -27.50 -38.69 39.09
C HIS A 22 -27.14 -38.15 40.49
N ASP A 23 -27.00 -36.81 40.56
CA ASP A 23 -27.25 -36.09 41.81
C ASP A 23 -27.93 -34.74 41.48
N ASP A 24 -29.07 -34.51 42.13
CA ASP A 24 -29.90 -33.32 42.02
C ASP A 24 -29.28 -32.16 42.83
N GLY A 25 -28.84 -31.13 42.14
CA GLY A 25 -28.44 -29.90 42.78
C GLY A 25 -28.65 -28.70 41.84
N THR A 26 -29.74 -27.97 42.06
CA THR A 26 -30.05 -26.71 41.41
C THR A 26 -28.91 -25.69 41.64
N ALA A 27 -28.10 -25.45 40.62
CA ALA A 27 -27.18 -24.34 40.57
C ALA A 27 -27.49 -23.48 39.32
N SER A 28 -27.82 -22.22 39.57
CA SER A 28 -28.02 -21.17 38.57
C SER A 28 -26.85 -21.11 37.62
N ILE A 29 -27.13 -21.30 36.33
CA ILE A 29 -26.15 -21.15 35.26
C ILE A 29 -25.96 -19.63 34.99
N GLU A 30 -24.93 -19.03 35.58
CA GLU A 30 -24.39 -17.79 35.08
C GLU A 30 -23.84 -18.06 33.69
N SER A 31 -24.45 -17.43 32.68
CA SER A 31 -23.95 -17.43 31.30
C SER A 31 -22.62 -16.65 31.24
N ARG A 32 -21.52 -17.36 31.47
CA ARG A 32 -20.20 -16.85 31.10
C ARG A 32 -20.14 -16.76 29.56
N SER A 33 -20.23 -15.54 29.06
CA SER A 33 -19.85 -15.20 27.71
C SER A 33 -18.49 -15.81 27.39
N ILE A 34 -18.49 -16.82 26.52
CA ILE A 34 -17.25 -17.35 25.94
C ILE A 34 -16.74 -16.25 25.04
N ARG A 35 -15.75 -15.47 25.53
CA ARG A 35 -14.97 -14.61 24.67
C ARG A 35 -14.32 -15.50 23.62
N SER A 36 -14.69 -15.31 22.37
CA SER A 36 -13.99 -15.88 21.23
C SER A 36 -12.53 -15.43 21.34
N SER A 37 -11.68 -16.35 21.78
CA SER A 37 -10.22 -16.13 21.66
C SER A 37 -9.93 -16.12 20.18
N SER A 38 -9.42 -15.01 19.67
CA SER A 38 -8.83 -14.92 18.32
C SER A 38 -7.94 -16.14 18.08
N PRO A 39 -7.97 -16.74 16.88
CA PRO A 39 -7.16 -17.89 16.58
C PRO A 39 -5.70 -17.60 16.89
N THR A 40 -5.04 -18.54 17.54
CA THR A 40 -3.64 -18.50 17.95
C THR A 40 -2.80 -18.03 16.77
N ARG A 41 -1.97 -17.00 16.98
CA ARG A 41 -1.06 -16.44 15.97
C ARG A 41 -0.24 -17.57 15.35
N SER A 42 -0.56 -17.95 14.13
CA SER A 42 0.28 -18.85 13.35
C SER A 42 1.38 -18.01 12.67
N VAL A 43 2.54 -17.96 13.33
CA VAL A 43 3.74 -17.41 12.71
C VAL A 43 4.27 -18.45 11.72
N TYR A 44 3.96 -18.29 10.46
CA TYR A 44 4.57 -19.10 9.41
C TYR A 44 5.92 -18.49 9.05
N SER A 45 7.01 -19.22 9.34
CA SER A 45 8.29 -18.89 8.72
C SER A 45 8.18 -19.15 7.21
N LEU A 46 8.60 -18.21 6.39
CA LEU A 46 8.59 -18.34 4.95
C LEU A 46 9.58 -19.44 4.52
N THR A 47 9.06 -20.66 4.31
CA THR A 47 9.87 -21.77 3.80
C THR A 47 10.30 -21.51 2.37
N SER A 48 11.39 -22.14 1.89
CA SER A 48 11.84 -22.03 0.49
C SER A 48 10.73 -22.38 -0.50
N SER A 49 9.91 -23.38 -0.20
CA SER A 49 8.78 -23.79 -1.04
C SER A 49 7.63 -22.79 -1.07
N LEU A 50 7.37 -22.05 0.00
CA LEU A 50 6.41 -20.96 0.01
C LEU A 50 6.95 -19.75 -0.78
N ARG A 51 8.24 -19.46 -0.65
CA ARG A 51 8.90 -18.41 -1.41
C ARG A 51 8.82 -18.66 -2.92
N GLU A 52 9.14 -19.89 -3.37
CA GLU A 52 9.04 -20.29 -4.79
C GLU A 52 7.63 -20.15 -5.35
N ARG A 53 6.59 -20.28 -4.53
CA ARG A 53 5.19 -20.12 -4.94
C ARG A 53 4.71 -18.67 -4.91
N ALA A 54 5.27 -17.86 -4.01
CA ALA A 54 4.85 -16.48 -3.82
C ALA A 54 5.44 -15.52 -4.85
N PHE A 55 6.57 -15.89 -5.45
CA PHE A 55 7.32 -15.03 -6.38
C PHE A 55 7.58 -15.72 -7.71
N ARG A 56 7.69 -14.90 -8.75
CA ARG A 56 8.18 -15.30 -10.09
C ARG A 56 9.20 -14.28 -10.57
N GLU A 57 10.09 -14.70 -11.45
CA GLU A 57 11.07 -13.80 -12.05
C GLU A 57 10.51 -13.22 -13.37
N VAL A 58 10.60 -11.90 -13.53
CA VAL A 58 10.22 -11.18 -14.74
C VAL A 58 11.30 -10.15 -15.07
N HIS A 59 11.96 -10.32 -16.22
CA HIS A 59 13.06 -9.45 -16.67
C HIS A 59 14.13 -9.19 -15.60
N GLY A 60 14.54 -10.25 -14.88
CA GLY A 60 15.60 -10.18 -13.87
C GLY A 60 15.20 -9.58 -12.52
N ARG A 61 13.90 -9.36 -12.28
CA ARG A 61 13.35 -8.88 -11.02
C ARG A 61 12.33 -9.87 -10.46
N SER A 62 12.32 -10.04 -9.14
CA SER A 62 11.32 -10.85 -8.45
C SER A 62 10.02 -10.06 -8.29
N VAL A 63 8.92 -10.61 -8.79
CA VAL A 63 7.58 -10.03 -8.69
C VAL A 63 6.62 -11.02 -8.03
N ASN A 64 5.45 -10.57 -7.55
CA ASN A 64 4.45 -11.48 -6.99
C ASN A 64 3.98 -12.52 -8.04
N ALA A 65 3.63 -13.72 -7.59
CA ALA A 65 3.11 -14.79 -8.43
C ALA A 65 1.57 -14.91 -8.38
N HIS A 66 0.90 -14.15 -7.51
CA HIS A 66 -0.54 -14.29 -7.22
C HIS A 66 -1.43 -13.40 -8.07
N SER A 67 -0.91 -12.25 -8.53
CA SER A 67 -1.69 -11.29 -9.33
C SER A 67 -1.00 -11.02 -10.66
N ASP A 68 -1.81 -10.93 -11.74
CA ASP A 68 -1.35 -10.52 -13.06
C ASP A 68 -1.48 -8.99 -13.27
N VAL A 69 -2.18 -8.30 -12.41
CA VAL A 69 -2.37 -6.84 -12.48
C VAL A 69 -1.11 -6.11 -12.01
N TYR A 70 -0.66 -6.41 -10.79
CA TYR A 70 0.50 -5.78 -10.18
C TYR A 70 1.80 -6.47 -10.61
N LEU A 71 2.67 -5.74 -11.30
CA LEU A 71 3.93 -6.27 -11.85
C LEU A 71 5.16 -5.44 -11.43
N LEU A 72 5.04 -4.60 -10.41
CA LEU A 72 6.22 -4.00 -9.80
C LEU A 72 6.95 -5.04 -8.94
N PRO A 73 8.27 -4.91 -8.77
CA PRO A 73 9.06 -5.86 -8.00
C PRO A 73 8.63 -5.99 -6.53
N ALA A 74 8.98 -7.12 -5.94
CA ALA A 74 8.82 -7.39 -4.52
C ALA A 74 10.13 -8.00 -3.95
N ASP A 75 11.26 -7.48 -4.39
CA ASP A 75 12.60 -7.87 -3.97
C ASP A 75 13.20 -6.87 -2.96
N ASP A 76 14.41 -7.18 -2.47
CA ASP A 76 15.08 -6.34 -1.46
C ASP A 76 15.38 -4.92 -1.94
N ALA A 77 15.67 -4.75 -3.24
CA ALA A 77 15.91 -3.42 -3.82
C ALA A 77 14.64 -2.56 -3.81
N GLU A 78 13.50 -3.16 -4.11
CA GLU A 78 12.20 -2.47 -4.02
C GLU A 78 11.83 -2.19 -2.56
N THR A 79 12.05 -3.12 -1.65
CA THR A 79 11.84 -2.90 -0.20
C THR A 79 12.62 -1.68 0.30
N GLN A 80 13.89 -1.55 -0.08
CA GLN A 80 14.72 -0.39 0.28
C GLN A 80 14.19 0.91 -0.33
N ARG A 81 13.74 0.88 -1.59
CA ARG A 81 13.12 2.04 -2.25
C ARG A 81 11.86 2.49 -1.50
N LEU A 82 10.99 1.54 -1.14
CA LEU A 82 9.76 1.83 -0.40
C LEU A 82 10.04 2.45 0.98
N ASP A 83 11.12 2.06 1.64
CA ASP A 83 11.55 2.67 2.91
C ASP A 83 11.97 4.13 2.73
N ILE A 84 12.75 4.43 1.69
CA ILE A 84 13.15 5.80 1.35
C ILE A 84 11.91 6.65 1.05
N GLN A 85 10.98 6.09 0.27
CA GLN A 85 9.71 6.74 -0.08
C GLN A 85 8.88 7.01 1.18
N HIS A 86 8.77 6.04 2.09
CA HIS A 86 8.06 6.23 3.35
C HIS A 86 8.64 7.36 4.19
N HIS A 87 9.95 7.38 4.42
CA HIS A 87 10.58 8.45 5.22
C HIS A 87 10.44 9.83 4.57
N MET A 88 10.43 9.90 3.25
CA MET A 88 10.14 11.13 2.51
C MET A 88 8.69 11.58 2.73
N LEU A 89 7.72 10.68 2.57
CA LEU A 89 6.30 10.97 2.73
C LEU A 89 5.97 11.37 4.18
N LYS A 90 6.51 10.68 5.17
CA LYS A 90 6.37 11.04 6.59
C LYS A 90 6.83 12.47 6.89
N ARG A 91 7.88 12.95 6.22
CA ARG A 91 8.36 14.34 6.34
C ARG A 91 7.54 15.33 5.53
N LEU A 92 6.99 14.90 4.40
CA LEU A 92 6.21 15.74 3.49
C LEU A 92 4.82 16.05 4.05
N VAL A 93 4.20 15.09 4.74
CA VAL A 93 2.80 15.09 5.17
C VAL A 93 2.64 15.06 6.71
N PRO A 94 3.44 15.81 7.49
CA PRO A 94 3.33 15.76 8.94
C PRO A 94 1.98 16.34 9.40
N GLY A 95 1.14 15.50 10.03
CA GLY A 95 -0.13 15.91 10.62
C GLY A 95 -1.24 16.28 9.62
N ILE A 96 -1.10 15.92 8.36
CA ILE A 96 -2.11 16.21 7.31
C ILE A 96 -3.22 15.14 7.27
N LEU A 97 -3.03 14.00 7.89
CA LEU A 97 -3.82 12.80 7.65
C LEU A 97 -5.10 12.72 8.51
N GLY A 98 -5.80 13.83 8.68
CA GLY A 98 -7.06 13.85 9.42
C GLY A 98 -6.90 13.61 10.93
N PRO A 99 -7.97 13.22 11.64
CA PRO A 99 -7.97 13.07 13.09
C PRO A 99 -7.47 11.69 13.56
N LEU A 100 -6.35 11.19 12.99
CA LEU A 100 -5.81 9.86 13.30
C LEU A 100 -5.61 9.64 14.81
N ASP A 101 -5.00 10.63 15.51
CA ASP A 101 -4.78 10.59 16.96
C ASP A 101 -6.08 10.49 17.76
N GLU A 102 -7.16 11.11 17.26
CA GLU A 102 -8.48 11.06 17.90
C GLU A 102 -9.14 9.69 17.71
N VAL A 103 -9.08 9.15 16.51
CA VAL A 103 -9.65 7.84 16.17
C VAL A 103 -8.91 6.72 16.92
N LEU A 104 -7.59 6.80 17.01
CA LEU A 104 -6.74 5.80 17.67
C LEU A 104 -6.56 6.03 19.18
N ARG A 105 -7.21 7.04 19.76
CA ARG A 105 -7.15 7.27 21.22
C ARG A 105 -7.52 6.01 21.97
N GLU A 106 -6.75 5.70 23.02
CA GLU A 106 -7.04 4.58 23.91
C GLU A 106 -8.40 4.76 24.60
N GLU A 107 -9.22 3.73 24.53
CA GLU A 107 -10.53 3.65 25.17
C GLU A 107 -10.63 2.38 26.00
N GLU A 108 -11.04 2.51 27.27
CA GLU A 108 -11.15 1.36 28.18
C GLU A 108 -12.08 0.30 27.62
N GLY A 109 -11.61 -0.94 27.56
CA GLY A 109 -12.38 -2.10 27.06
C GLY A 109 -12.53 -2.19 25.54
N LYS A 110 -11.93 -1.28 24.76
CA LYS A 110 -11.96 -1.33 23.29
C LYS A 110 -10.56 -1.53 22.74
N GLN A 111 -10.39 -2.58 21.92
CA GLN A 111 -9.18 -2.78 21.13
C GLN A 111 -9.27 -1.98 19.83
N LYS A 112 -8.39 -1.01 19.65
CA LYS A 112 -8.25 -0.28 18.38
C LYS A 112 -7.47 -1.13 17.38
N CYS A 113 -7.93 -1.11 16.12
CA CYS A 113 -7.36 -1.91 15.05
C CYS A 113 -7.17 -1.06 13.79
N VAL A 114 -6.03 -1.25 13.12
CA VAL A 114 -5.67 -0.57 11.87
C VAL A 114 -5.35 -1.60 10.80
N LEU A 115 -5.87 -1.38 9.59
CA LEU A 115 -5.56 -2.16 8.39
C LEU A 115 -4.77 -1.31 7.41
N ASP A 116 -3.61 -1.81 6.97
CA ASP A 116 -2.75 -1.18 5.96
C ASP A 116 -2.81 -2.01 4.67
N LEU A 117 -3.50 -1.52 3.65
CA LEU A 117 -3.71 -2.18 2.37
C LEU A 117 -2.55 -1.92 1.42
N GLY A 118 -1.96 -3.01 0.89
CA GLY A 118 -0.75 -2.93 0.07
C GLY A 118 0.45 -2.45 0.90
N THR A 119 0.66 -3.09 2.05
CA THR A 119 1.63 -2.64 3.06
C THR A 119 3.09 -2.56 2.55
N GLY A 120 3.41 -3.19 1.42
CA GLY A 120 4.72 -3.17 0.76
C GLY A 120 5.85 -3.59 1.67
N SER A 121 6.74 -2.67 2.04
CA SER A 121 7.82 -2.93 3.00
C SER A 121 7.35 -3.03 4.46
N ALA A 122 6.07 -2.85 4.74
CA ALA A 122 5.43 -2.79 6.06
C ALA A 122 6.01 -1.71 7.02
N ILE A 123 6.85 -0.81 6.55
CA ILE A 123 7.47 0.19 7.42
C ILE A 123 6.45 1.14 8.03
N TRP A 124 5.38 1.51 7.29
CA TRP A 124 4.30 2.34 7.83
C TRP A 124 3.55 1.62 8.96
N ALA A 125 3.16 0.36 8.74
CA ALA A 125 2.47 -0.47 9.73
C ALA A 125 3.34 -0.68 11.00
N ILE A 126 4.64 -0.94 10.82
CA ILE A 126 5.59 -1.12 11.93
C ILE A 126 5.73 0.19 12.74
N GLU A 127 5.94 1.32 12.09
CA GLU A 127 6.07 2.61 12.77
C GLU A 127 4.79 2.99 13.52
N LEU A 128 3.62 2.79 12.88
CA LEU A 128 2.34 3.02 13.54
C LEU A 128 2.17 2.15 14.79
N ALA A 129 2.51 0.88 14.71
CA ALA A 129 2.43 -0.04 15.84
C ALA A 129 3.37 0.37 17.00
N LEU A 130 4.53 0.93 16.68
CA LEU A 130 5.46 1.47 17.69
C LEU A 130 4.95 2.78 18.31
N ASP A 131 4.36 3.66 17.50
CA ASP A 131 3.82 4.95 17.97
C ASP A 131 2.53 4.75 18.81
N TYR A 132 1.75 3.68 18.55
CA TYR A 132 0.50 3.33 19.24
C TYR A 132 0.55 1.90 19.80
N PRO A 133 1.24 1.63 20.93
CA PRO A 133 1.41 0.26 21.45
C PRO A 133 0.10 -0.47 21.82
N HIS A 134 -0.98 0.28 22.05
CA HIS A 134 -2.32 -0.24 22.37
C HIS A 134 -3.15 -0.60 21.13
N VAL A 135 -2.67 -0.28 19.92
CA VAL A 135 -3.37 -0.52 18.64
C VAL A 135 -2.86 -1.81 18.02
N GLU A 136 -3.77 -2.67 17.54
CA GLU A 136 -3.40 -3.78 16.66
C GLU A 136 -3.30 -3.31 15.22
N VAL A 137 -2.17 -3.62 14.55
CA VAL A 137 -1.92 -3.23 13.16
C VAL A 137 -1.80 -4.47 12.30
N VAL A 138 -2.59 -4.51 11.23
CA VAL A 138 -2.56 -5.58 10.22
C VAL A 138 -2.15 -4.97 8.88
N GLY A 139 -1.04 -5.43 8.33
CA GLY A 139 -0.66 -5.15 6.95
C GLY A 139 -1.14 -6.25 6.02
N VAL A 140 -1.60 -5.91 4.83
CA VAL A 140 -1.97 -6.85 3.77
C VAL A 140 -1.19 -6.55 2.52
N ASP A 141 -0.61 -7.59 1.89
CA ASP A 141 0.08 -7.48 0.61
C ASP A 141 -0.04 -8.77 -0.21
N LEU A 142 0.15 -8.67 -1.53
CA LEU A 142 0.22 -9.81 -2.45
C LEU A 142 1.46 -10.69 -2.25
N ALA A 143 2.54 -10.10 -1.71
CA ALA A 143 3.80 -10.76 -1.50
C ALA A 143 4.11 -10.90 -0.01
N PRO A 144 4.55 -12.09 0.46
CA PRO A 144 4.94 -12.25 1.84
C PRO A 144 6.20 -11.45 2.16
N MET A 145 6.18 -10.72 3.28
CA MET A 145 7.34 -10.00 3.78
C MET A 145 8.47 -10.96 4.15
N GLN A 146 9.69 -10.61 3.73
CA GLN A 146 10.79 -11.56 3.79
C GLN A 146 11.69 -11.44 5.03
N THR A 147 11.87 -10.26 5.62
CA THR A 147 13.02 -10.04 6.52
C THR A 147 12.82 -8.97 7.61
N ARG A 148 11.60 -8.75 8.11
CA ARG A 148 11.40 -7.74 9.16
C ARG A 148 10.97 -8.36 10.47
N GLU A 149 11.50 -7.80 11.56
CA GLU A 149 10.96 -8.02 12.90
C GLU A 149 9.77 -7.12 13.11
N PHE A 150 8.64 -7.69 13.52
CA PHE A 150 7.41 -6.95 13.77
C PHE A 150 7.24 -6.71 15.28
N PRO A 151 6.76 -5.50 15.68
CA PRO A 151 6.28 -5.29 17.04
C PRO A 151 5.19 -6.32 17.42
N PRO A 152 5.02 -6.63 18.72
CA PRO A 152 4.05 -7.64 19.16
C PRO A 152 2.59 -7.37 18.72
N ASN A 153 2.27 -6.10 18.48
CA ASN A 153 0.96 -5.60 18.05
C ASN A 153 0.87 -5.36 16.53
N CYS A 154 1.84 -5.85 15.74
CA CYS A 154 1.83 -5.74 14.28
C CYS A 154 1.98 -7.12 13.63
N ARG A 155 1.20 -7.38 12.57
CA ARG A 155 1.34 -8.57 11.72
C ARG A 155 1.06 -8.24 10.28
N VAL A 156 1.54 -9.09 9.35
CA VAL A 156 1.26 -8.99 7.92
C VAL A 156 0.60 -10.28 7.45
N GLU A 157 -0.42 -10.14 6.61
CA GLU A 157 -1.15 -11.22 5.96
C GLU A 157 -0.97 -11.15 4.45
N VAL A 158 -0.93 -12.30 3.77
CA VAL A 158 -0.86 -12.35 2.30
C VAL A 158 -2.25 -12.52 1.76
N ASP A 159 -2.73 -11.52 1.02
CA ASP A 159 -4.07 -11.53 0.43
C ASP A 159 -4.14 -10.67 -0.84
N ASP A 160 -5.10 -10.97 -1.73
CA ASP A 160 -5.43 -10.14 -2.90
C ASP A 160 -6.68 -9.32 -2.62
N ILE A 161 -6.50 -8.06 -2.28
CA ILE A 161 -7.59 -7.12 -1.98
C ILE A 161 -8.56 -6.91 -3.15
N ASN A 162 -8.19 -7.27 -4.40
CA ASN A 162 -9.12 -7.27 -5.53
C ASN A 162 -10.19 -8.38 -5.45
N LEU A 163 -10.02 -9.36 -4.57
CA LEU A 163 -11.00 -10.43 -4.34
C LEU A 163 -12.04 -10.09 -3.26
N GLY A 164 -11.92 -8.90 -2.64
CA GLY A 164 -12.71 -8.48 -1.50
C GLY A 164 -12.16 -8.99 -0.18
N MET A 165 -12.62 -8.43 0.93
CA MET A 165 -12.08 -8.67 2.28
C MET A 165 -13.19 -9.01 3.30
N PRO A 166 -14.10 -9.96 3.02
CA PRO A 166 -15.26 -10.22 3.88
C PRO A 166 -14.88 -10.66 5.30
N HIS A 167 -13.70 -11.27 5.46
CA HIS A 167 -13.16 -11.70 6.76
C HIS A 167 -12.72 -10.51 7.65
N PHE A 168 -12.61 -9.31 7.10
CA PHE A 168 -12.25 -8.07 7.80
C PHE A 168 -13.45 -7.15 8.09
N HIS A 169 -14.65 -7.47 7.60
CA HIS A 169 -15.80 -6.57 7.73
C HIS A 169 -16.08 -6.18 9.19
N GLY A 170 -16.22 -4.87 9.45
CA GLY A 170 -16.54 -4.28 10.75
C GLY A 170 -15.48 -4.44 11.84
N GLN A 171 -14.22 -4.63 11.48
CA GLN A 171 -13.17 -4.94 12.46
C GLN A 171 -12.16 -3.82 12.70
N PHE A 172 -12.10 -2.80 11.86
CA PHE A 172 -11.04 -1.80 11.91
C PHE A 172 -11.54 -0.40 12.21
N ASP A 173 -10.77 0.33 13.00
CA ASP A 173 -11.01 1.74 13.31
C ASP A 173 -10.37 2.65 12.25
N VAL A 174 -9.31 2.19 11.58
CA VAL A 174 -8.66 2.89 10.47
C VAL A 174 -8.33 1.90 9.36
N VAL A 175 -8.60 2.28 8.12
CA VAL A 175 -8.08 1.61 6.92
C VAL A 175 -7.22 2.61 6.16
N HIS A 176 -5.95 2.28 6.02
CA HIS A 176 -4.96 3.03 5.25
C HIS A 176 -4.68 2.34 3.92
N ALA A 177 -4.54 3.13 2.86
CA ALA A 177 -4.13 2.66 1.53
C ALA A 177 -3.20 3.69 0.90
N ARG A 178 -1.98 3.28 0.54
CA ARG A 178 -0.99 4.20 0.01
C ARG A 178 -0.28 3.65 -1.22
N LEU A 179 -0.43 4.38 -2.35
CA LEU A 179 0.26 4.11 -3.62
C LEU A 179 -0.01 2.72 -4.18
N ILE A 180 -1.25 2.25 -4.05
CA ILE A 180 -1.67 0.89 -4.44
C ILE A 180 -2.42 0.84 -5.78
N SER A 181 -2.76 1.99 -6.37
CA SER A 181 -3.62 2.09 -7.56
C SER A 181 -3.11 1.26 -8.76
N SER A 182 -1.81 1.05 -8.88
CA SER A 182 -1.22 0.20 -9.91
C SER A 182 -1.60 -1.27 -9.81
N GLY A 183 -2.05 -1.73 -8.63
CA GLY A 183 -2.46 -3.10 -8.35
C GLY A 183 -3.97 -3.29 -8.18
N ILE A 184 -4.76 -2.23 -8.21
CA ILE A 184 -6.21 -2.25 -7.97
C ILE A 184 -6.97 -2.17 -9.29
N LYS A 185 -7.89 -3.11 -9.52
CA LYS A 185 -8.71 -3.17 -10.74
C LYS A 185 -9.88 -2.19 -10.74
N ASP A 186 -10.49 -2.01 -9.60
CA ASP A 186 -11.66 -1.15 -9.36
C ASP A 186 -11.47 -0.41 -8.05
N TYR A 187 -10.88 0.75 -8.11
CA TYR A 187 -10.62 1.55 -6.90
C TYR A 187 -11.90 2.10 -6.28
N CYS A 188 -12.89 2.42 -7.11
CA CYS A 188 -14.21 2.82 -6.60
C CYS A 188 -14.86 1.68 -5.80
N GLY A 189 -14.82 0.46 -6.33
CA GLY A 189 -15.27 -0.74 -5.61
C GLY A 189 -14.47 -1.00 -4.33
N LEU A 190 -13.17 -0.73 -4.32
CA LEU A 190 -12.34 -0.82 -3.11
C LEU A 190 -12.80 0.16 -2.02
N ILE A 191 -13.19 1.39 -2.36
CA ILE A 191 -13.74 2.34 -1.38
C ILE A 191 -15.03 1.79 -0.75
N HIS A 192 -15.90 1.13 -1.53
CA HIS A 192 -17.08 0.47 -1.00
C HIS A 192 -16.73 -0.70 -0.06
N GLU A 193 -15.68 -1.44 -0.39
CA GLU A 193 -15.21 -2.54 0.47
C GLU A 193 -14.56 -2.01 1.75
N ILE A 194 -13.78 -0.93 1.68
CA ILE A 194 -13.21 -0.25 2.86
C ILE A 194 -14.33 0.20 3.81
N ALA A 195 -15.44 0.75 3.29
CA ALA A 195 -16.57 1.13 4.13
C ALA A 195 -17.19 -0.04 4.90
N ARG A 196 -17.14 -1.26 4.34
CA ARG A 196 -17.59 -2.49 5.04
C ARG A 196 -16.59 -2.99 6.07
N VAL A 197 -15.30 -2.79 5.82
CA VAL A 197 -14.20 -3.19 6.71
C VAL A 197 -14.15 -2.31 7.97
N LEU A 198 -14.46 -1.02 7.80
CA LEU A 198 -14.47 -0.06 8.90
C LEU A 198 -15.61 -0.34 9.91
N ARG A 199 -15.33 -0.08 11.18
CA ARG A 199 -16.34 0.10 12.22
C ARG A 199 -17.06 1.43 12.02
N PRO A 200 -18.31 1.58 12.49
CA PRO A 200 -18.95 2.90 12.59
C PRO A 200 -18.04 3.90 13.33
N GLY A 201 -17.91 5.12 12.79
CA GLY A 201 -16.99 6.13 13.30
C GLY A 201 -15.50 5.90 12.94
N GLY A 202 -15.19 4.83 12.22
CA GLY A 202 -13.83 4.56 11.73
C GLY A 202 -13.42 5.43 10.55
N MET A 203 -12.13 5.50 10.25
CA MET A 203 -11.54 6.42 9.29
C MET A 203 -10.92 5.69 8.09
N ILE A 204 -11.24 6.17 6.89
CA ILE A 204 -10.47 5.86 5.67
C ILE A 204 -9.36 6.89 5.49
N LEU A 205 -8.18 6.44 5.08
CA LEU A 205 -7.03 7.26 4.76
C LEU A 205 -6.38 6.76 3.49
N VAL A 206 -6.38 7.57 2.43
CA VAL A 206 -5.85 7.21 1.11
C VAL A 206 -4.85 8.25 0.63
N GLU A 207 -3.71 7.77 0.17
CA GLU A 207 -2.67 8.58 -0.45
C GLU A 207 -2.28 7.97 -1.80
N GLU A 208 -2.45 8.70 -2.92
CA GLU A 208 -2.12 8.18 -4.24
C GLU A 208 -1.29 9.15 -5.08
N TRP A 209 -0.28 8.61 -5.79
CA TRP A 209 0.42 9.34 -6.82
C TRP A 209 -0.41 9.41 -8.09
N ASP A 210 -0.36 10.57 -8.72
CA ASP A 210 -0.82 10.76 -10.09
C ASP A 210 0.23 10.19 -11.07
N PHE A 211 -0.19 9.34 -12.01
CA PHE A 211 0.69 8.82 -13.09
C PHE A 211 0.97 9.88 -14.17
N ARG A 212 1.16 11.12 -13.75
CA ARG A 212 1.41 12.28 -14.62
C ARG A 212 2.53 13.14 -14.04
N MET A 213 3.26 13.76 -14.91
CA MET A 213 4.27 14.74 -14.52
C MET A 213 3.74 16.14 -14.71
N TYR A 214 4.18 17.04 -13.85
CA TYR A 214 3.78 18.43 -13.84
C TYR A 214 4.98 19.35 -13.91
N ARG A 215 4.74 20.61 -14.31
CA ARG A 215 5.71 21.70 -14.26
C ARG A 215 5.12 22.89 -13.49
N SER A 216 5.98 23.72 -12.94
CA SER A 216 5.56 25.01 -12.36
C SER A 216 5.24 26.02 -13.48
N VAL A 217 4.13 26.72 -13.35
CA VAL A 217 3.68 27.74 -14.32
C VAL A 217 4.37 29.09 -14.09
N ASN A 218 4.56 29.41 -12.83
CA ASN A 218 5.04 30.72 -12.41
C ASN A 218 6.31 30.56 -11.61
N SER A 219 7.43 30.45 -12.07
CA SER A 219 8.76 30.41 -11.38
C SER A 219 8.77 30.75 -9.86
N GLN A 220 7.59 30.85 -9.23
CA GLN A 220 7.37 31.14 -7.83
C GLN A 220 7.16 29.82 -7.10
N ASP A 221 8.18 29.45 -6.37
CA ASP A 221 8.13 28.33 -5.46
C ASP A 221 7.55 28.79 -4.12
N GLY A 222 6.43 28.26 -3.73
CA GLY A 222 5.81 28.62 -2.44
C GLY A 222 4.31 28.35 -2.37
N PRO A 223 3.62 28.92 -1.38
CA PRO A 223 2.17 28.71 -1.19
C PRO A 223 1.31 29.12 -2.40
N ASN A 224 1.84 29.97 -3.26
CA ASN A 224 1.18 30.48 -4.47
C ASN A 224 1.71 29.80 -5.76
N ALA A 225 2.45 28.70 -5.64
CA ALA A 225 2.92 27.95 -6.81
C ALA A 225 1.72 27.33 -7.53
N SER A 226 1.70 27.46 -8.85
CA SER A 226 0.72 26.83 -9.72
C SER A 226 1.42 25.80 -10.57
N TYR A 227 0.79 24.65 -10.71
CA TYR A 227 1.32 23.52 -11.46
C TYR A 227 0.37 23.16 -12.60
N GLU A 228 0.93 22.83 -13.73
CA GLU A 228 0.21 22.32 -14.89
C GLU A 228 0.82 21.03 -15.40
N LEU A 229 0.03 20.25 -16.13
CA LEU A 229 0.54 19.02 -16.76
C LEU A 229 1.73 19.32 -17.67
N ALA A 230 2.71 18.43 -17.67
CA ALA A 230 3.78 18.46 -18.63
C ALA A 230 3.20 18.53 -20.06
N PRO A 231 3.75 19.37 -20.95
CA PRO A 231 3.24 19.52 -22.30
C PRO A 231 3.17 18.17 -23.03
N PRO A 232 2.12 17.92 -23.83
CA PRO A 232 2.02 16.71 -24.62
C PRO A 232 3.13 16.64 -25.68
N SER A 233 3.41 15.44 -26.14
CA SER A 233 4.28 15.19 -27.30
C SER A 233 3.68 15.80 -28.57
N THR A 234 4.53 16.35 -29.45
CA THR A 234 4.17 16.83 -30.78
C THR A 234 5.10 16.19 -31.81
N GLU A 235 4.76 16.30 -33.12
CA GLU A 235 5.64 15.82 -34.20
C GLU A 235 7.00 16.48 -34.18
N GLU A 236 7.09 17.79 -33.86
CA GLU A 236 8.32 18.55 -33.78
C GLU A 236 9.12 18.27 -32.50
N LYS A 237 8.40 17.94 -31.41
CA LYS A 237 8.96 17.61 -30.10
C LYS A 237 8.31 16.33 -29.58
N PRO A 238 8.95 15.18 -29.78
CA PRO A 238 8.36 13.88 -29.44
C PRO A 238 7.99 13.75 -27.97
N TYR A 239 8.61 14.53 -27.07
CA TYR A 239 8.21 14.68 -25.67
C TYR A 239 8.83 15.95 -25.05
N TRP A 240 8.15 16.50 -24.04
CA TRP A 240 8.68 17.62 -23.25
C TRP A 240 9.89 17.20 -22.44
N SER A 241 9.83 16.01 -21.80
CA SER A 241 10.95 15.37 -21.11
C SER A 241 10.81 13.85 -21.20
N ALA A 242 11.94 13.17 -21.20
CA ALA A 242 11.98 11.71 -21.21
C ALA A 242 11.35 11.12 -19.94
N LEU A 243 11.55 11.76 -18.78
CA LEU A 243 10.93 11.35 -17.53
C LEU A 243 9.39 11.42 -17.61
N ALA A 244 8.83 12.49 -18.17
CA ALA A 244 7.39 12.62 -18.32
C ALA A 244 6.81 11.55 -19.27
N GLU A 245 7.51 11.26 -20.37
CA GLU A 245 7.11 10.21 -21.32
C GLU A 245 7.22 8.81 -20.69
N TRP A 246 8.26 8.57 -19.91
CA TRP A 246 8.46 7.30 -19.21
C TRP A 246 7.32 7.02 -18.21
N ILE A 247 6.94 8.01 -17.37
CA ILE A 247 5.82 7.90 -16.42
C ILE A 247 4.50 7.68 -17.17
N LYS A 248 4.27 8.40 -18.26
CA LYS A 248 3.08 8.24 -19.09
C LYS A 248 3.00 6.81 -19.69
N LEU A 249 4.12 6.31 -20.21
CA LEU A 249 4.21 4.96 -20.77
C LEU A 249 3.95 3.89 -19.68
N LEU A 250 4.52 4.09 -18.49
CA LEU A 250 4.25 3.24 -17.33
C LEU A 250 2.74 3.23 -16.99
N GLY A 251 2.09 4.38 -16.97
CA GLY A 251 0.65 4.47 -16.76
C GLY A 251 -0.16 3.70 -17.81
N PHE A 252 0.25 3.70 -19.09
CA PHE A 252 -0.38 2.86 -20.11
C PHE A 252 -0.17 1.36 -19.85
N ALA A 253 1.03 0.99 -19.43
CA ALA A 253 1.35 -0.40 -19.10
C ALA A 253 0.54 -0.91 -17.90
N VAL A 254 0.38 -0.10 -16.85
CA VAL A 254 -0.49 -0.37 -15.69
C VAL A 254 -1.94 -0.55 -16.15
N ARG A 255 -2.47 0.40 -16.93
CA ARG A 255 -3.85 0.36 -17.42
C ARG A 255 -4.12 -0.87 -18.30
N GLN A 256 -3.19 -1.27 -19.16
CA GLN A 256 -3.32 -2.47 -19.98
C GLN A 256 -3.47 -3.73 -19.13
N ARG A 257 -2.87 -3.76 -17.95
CA ARG A 257 -2.98 -4.88 -17.01
C ARG A 257 -4.20 -4.79 -16.09
N GLY A 258 -4.97 -3.72 -16.20
CA GLY A 258 -6.20 -3.50 -15.45
C GLY A 258 -6.01 -2.72 -14.15
N GLY A 259 -4.85 -2.11 -13.90
CA GLY A 259 -4.66 -1.20 -12.77
C GLY A 259 -5.34 0.16 -12.98
N ASP A 260 -5.82 0.77 -11.92
CA ASP A 260 -6.58 2.02 -11.94
C ASP A 260 -5.66 3.25 -11.80
N VAL A 261 -5.04 3.65 -12.89
CA VAL A 261 -4.08 4.77 -12.93
C VAL A 261 -4.72 6.15 -12.72
N ASP A 262 -6.04 6.24 -12.79
CA ASP A 262 -6.77 7.49 -12.61
C ASP A 262 -7.28 7.66 -11.16
N ALA A 263 -7.12 6.65 -10.31
CA ALA A 263 -7.59 6.63 -8.93
C ALA A 263 -7.23 7.90 -8.16
N ALA A 264 -5.98 8.36 -8.24
CA ALA A 264 -5.52 9.59 -7.59
C ALA A 264 -6.43 10.79 -7.89
N ALA A 265 -6.92 10.92 -9.13
CA ALA A 265 -7.77 12.04 -9.54
C ALA A 265 -9.21 11.93 -9.03
N PHE A 266 -9.67 10.73 -8.68
CA PHE A 266 -11.09 10.46 -8.40
C PHE A 266 -11.41 9.99 -6.98
N VAL A 267 -10.44 9.51 -6.20
CA VAL A 267 -10.65 9.00 -4.83
C VAL A 267 -11.47 9.96 -3.98
N ASN A 268 -11.11 11.24 -3.92
CA ASN A 268 -11.84 12.24 -3.17
C ASN A 268 -13.32 12.37 -3.61
N MET A 269 -13.55 12.29 -4.92
CA MET A 269 -14.92 12.34 -5.46
C MET A 269 -15.70 11.08 -5.08
N TRP A 270 -15.11 9.89 -5.23
CA TRP A 270 -15.76 8.63 -4.88
C TRP A 270 -16.08 8.54 -3.39
N VAL A 271 -15.17 8.95 -2.51
CA VAL A 271 -15.42 9.01 -1.06
C VAL A 271 -16.59 9.97 -0.75
N LYS A 272 -16.62 11.15 -1.35
CA LYS A 272 -17.74 12.11 -1.18
C LYS A 272 -19.07 11.56 -1.69
N GLN A 273 -19.06 10.87 -2.82
CA GLN A 273 -20.27 10.32 -3.46
C GLN A 273 -20.79 9.04 -2.81
N HIS A 274 -19.96 8.36 -2.01
CA HIS A 274 -20.31 7.13 -1.33
C HIS A 274 -21.51 7.25 -0.37
N GLY A 275 -21.72 8.44 0.20
CA GLY A 275 -22.88 8.75 1.05
C GLY A 275 -22.80 8.24 2.50
N GLN A 276 -21.94 7.27 2.80
CA GLN A 276 -21.72 6.76 4.16
C GLN A 276 -20.52 7.41 4.86
N PHE A 277 -19.71 8.18 4.13
CA PHE A 277 -18.62 8.96 4.71
C PHE A 277 -19.05 10.38 5.01
N GLU A 278 -18.47 10.96 6.05
CA GLU A 278 -18.57 12.36 6.47
C GLU A 278 -17.19 12.92 6.78
N ASP A 279 -17.10 14.23 7.03
CA ASP A 279 -15.85 14.95 7.33
C ASP A 279 -14.74 14.69 6.30
N VAL A 280 -15.14 14.66 5.02
CA VAL A 280 -14.22 14.34 3.93
C VAL A 280 -13.20 15.47 3.75
N GLY A 281 -11.97 15.19 4.15
CA GLY A 281 -10.81 16.04 3.90
C GLY A 281 -10.07 15.66 2.62
N TYR A 282 -9.39 16.63 2.03
CA TYR A 282 -8.61 16.45 0.82
C TYR A 282 -7.46 17.43 0.74
N GLN A 283 -6.31 16.97 0.32
CA GLN A 283 -5.15 17.81 0.06
C GLN A 283 -4.30 17.29 -1.10
N ASP A 284 -3.91 18.21 -2.01
CA ASP A 284 -2.83 18.00 -2.96
C ASP A 284 -1.49 18.38 -2.33
N VAL A 285 -0.52 17.49 -2.42
CA VAL A 285 0.84 17.73 -1.98
C VAL A 285 1.78 17.62 -3.18
N TRP A 286 2.56 18.69 -3.41
CA TRP A 286 3.44 18.80 -4.56
C TRP A 286 4.89 18.64 -4.16
N ILE A 287 5.62 17.79 -4.88
CA ILE A 287 7.03 17.55 -4.62
C ILE A 287 7.82 17.63 -5.93
N ALA A 288 8.94 18.37 -5.89
CA ALA A 288 9.88 18.41 -7.00
C ALA A 288 10.66 17.10 -7.08
N THR A 289 10.92 16.61 -8.29
CA THR A 289 11.71 15.39 -8.49
C THR A 289 13.22 15.62 -8.41
N GLN A 290 13.65 16.88 -8.30
CA GLN A 290 15.06 17.25 -8.15
C GLN A 290 15.22 18.58 -7.40
N PRO A 291 16.33 18.75 -6.65
CA PRO A 291 16.65 20.00 -5.96
C PRO A 291 16.88 21.14 -6.97
N HIS A 292 16.19 22.26 -6.82
CA HIS A 292 16.38 23.46 -7.66
C HIS A 292 16.01 24.76 -6.94
N PHE A 293 15.64 24.69 -5.66
CA PHE A 293 15.25 25.87 -4.88
C PHE A 293 16.46 26.67 -4.46
N THR A 294 16.57 27.92 -4.93
CA THR A 294 17.75 28.78 -4.74
C THR A 294 17.73 29.58 -3.45
N GLY A 295 16.61 29.62 -2.71
CA GLY A 295 16.49 30.29 -1.44
C GLY A 295 17.46 29.74 -0.39
N LYS A 296 17.90 30.64 0.56
CA LYS A 296 18.77 30.26 1.69
C LYS A 296 17.98 30.04 3.00
N ASP A 297 16.68 30.26 2.96
CA ASP A 297 15.80 30.09 4.10
C ASP A 297 15.56 28.61 4.45
N ARG A 298 14.88 28.37 5.58
CA ARG A 298 14.58 27.03 6.06
C ARG A 298 13.71 26.24 5.07
N TRP A 299 12.79 26.91 4.38
CA TRP A 299 11.87 26.26 3.45
C TRP A 299 12.57 25.78 2.19
N ALA A 300 13.43 26.61 1.57
CA ALA A 300 14.18 26.20 0.41
C ALA A 300 15.09 25.01 0.72
N ARG A 301 15.73 24.98 1.89
CA ARG A 301 16.54 23.83 2.33
C ARG A 301 15.70 22.59 2.50
N PHE A 302 14.57 22.68 3.23
CA PHE A 302 13.66 21.56 3.44
C PHE A 302 13.12 20.99 2.13
N ARG A 303 12.71 21.85 1.18
CA ARG A 303 12.22 21.43 -0.14
C ARG A 303 13.32 20.77 -0.97
N ASN A 304 14.54 21.24 -0.91
CA ASN A 304 15.67 20.60 -1.57
C ASN A 304 16.03 19.25 -0.95
N GLU A 305 15.90 19.09 0.35
CA GLU A 305 16.06 17.78 1.02
C GLU A 305 15.02 16.78 0.53
N LEU A 306 13.74 17.15 0.53
CA LEU A 306 12.66 16.33 0.01
C LEU A 306 12.86 16.01 -1.48
N ALA A 307 13.21 17.00 -2.28
CA ALA A 307 13.48 16.81 -3.70
C ALA A 307 14.72 15.91 -3.97
N THR A 308 15.68 15.89 -3.05
CA THR A 308 16.81 14.95 -3.11
C THR A 308 16.34 13.51 -2.84
N MET A 309 15.48 13.31 -1.84
CA MET A 309 14.89 11.99 -1.57
C MET A 309 14.00 11.55 -2.74
N MET A 310 13.17 12.44 -3.28
CA MET A 310 12.32 12.16 -4.42
C MET A 310 13.13 11.83 -5.68
N ARG A 311 14.25 12.51 -5.92
CA ARG A 311 15.16 12.16 -7.02
C ARG A 311 15.71 10.75 -6.88
N LEU A 312 16.12 10.36 -5.67
CA LEU A 312 16.61 9.01 -5.39
C LEU A 312 15.51 7.97 -5.58
N ASP A 313 14.32 8.21 -5.02
CA ASP A 313 13.15 7.35 -5.20
C ASP A 313 12.78 7.20 -6.68
N THR A 314 12.69 8.30 -7.42
CA THR A 314 12.38 8.29 -8.86
C THR A 314 13.43 7.52 -9.66
N HIS A 315 14.72 7.74 -9.37
CA HIS A 315 15.81 7.01 -10.05
C HIS A 315 15.71 5.50 -9.83
N GLN A 316 15.43 5.06 -8.61
CA GLN A 316 15.19 3.64 -8.30
C GLN A 316 13.90 3.13 -8.93
N PHE A 317 12.84 3.95 -8.97
CA PHE A 317 11.56 3.60 -9.59
C PHE A 317 11.68 3.39 -11.11
N LEU A 318 12.57 4.11 -11.81
CA LEU A 318 12.89 3.86 -13.23
C LEU A 318 13.39 2.42 -13.44
N GLN A 319 14.07 1.83 -12.46
CA GLN A 319 14.50 0.43 -12.49
C GLN A 319 13.38 -0.53 -12.08
N SER A 320 12.58 -0.15 -11.08
CA SER A 320 11.43 -0.95 -10.63
C SER A 320 10.33 -1.09 -11.67
N GLY A 321 10.15 -0.11 -12.55
CA GLY A 321 9.17 -0.15 -13.64
C GLY A 321 9.61 -0.97 -14.86
N GLN A 322 10.88 -1.42 -14.93
CA GLN A 322 11.39 -2.15 -16.10
C GLN A 322 10.61 -3.45 -16.42
N PRO A 323 10.28 -4.32 -15.45
CA PRO A 323 9.52 -5.53 -15.75
C PRO A 323 8.18 -5.23 -16.39
N LEU A 324 7.50 -4.19 -15.91
CA LEU A 324 6.20 -3.78 -16.42
C LEU A 324 6.31 -3.21 -17.84
N LEU A 325 7.24 -2.31 -18.10
CA LEU A 325 7.44 -1.67 -19.41
C LEU A 325 7.90 -2.69 -20.48
N ARG A 326 8.83 -3.59 -20.13
CA ARG A 326 9.30 -4.66 -21.04
C ARG A 326 8.23 -5.71 -21.30
N SER A 327 7.25 -5.86 -20.41
CA SER A 327 6.08 -6.70 -20.64
C SER A 327 4.99 -5.99 -21.46
N TYR A 328 5.07 -4.65 -21.58
CA TYR A 328 4.12 -3.82 -22.33
C TYR A 328 4.46 -3.74 -23.83
N THR A 329 5.75 -3.70 -24.18
CA THR A 329 6.21 -3.57 -25.56
C THR A 329 7.47 -4.40 -25.81
N ASP A 330 7.59 -4.94 -27.03
CA ASP A 330 8.77 -5.68 -27.49
C ASP A 330 9.93 -4.75 -27.91
N ASP A 331 9.70 -3.44 -28.05
CA ASP A 331 10.77 -2.48 -28.33
C ASP A 331 11.57 -2.14 -27.07
N HIS A 332 12.32 -3.12 -26.61
CA HIS A 332 13.18 -2.97 -25.43
C HIS A 332 14.29 -1.93 -25.64
N ALA A 333 14.75 -1.75 -26.90
CA ALA A 333 15.74 -0.72 -27.21
C ALA A 333 15.18 0.69 -27.01
N TYR A 334 13.90 0.92 -27.30
CA TYR A 334 13.21 2.16 -26.97
C TYR A 334 13.12 2.37 -25.47
N ILE A 335 12.73 1.34 -24.71
CA ILE A 335 12.64 1.42 -23.24
C ILE A 335 14.00 1.76 -22.64
N ASP A 336 15.08 1.10 -23.07
CA ASP A 336 16.44 1.37 -22.58
C ASP A 336 16.87 2.81 -22.84
N ARG A 337 16.65 3.31 -24.07
CA ARG A 337 16.95 4.68 -24.44
C ARG A 337 16.14 5.67 -23.61
N LEU A 338 14.82 5.48 -23.52
CA LEU A 338 13.92 6.37 -22.79
C LEU A 338 14.26 6.41 -21.30
N THR A 339 14.59 5.26 -20.69
CA THR A 339 15.01 5.18 -19.30
C THR A 339 16.29 5.96 -19.06
N LYS A 340 17.30 5.78 -19.91
CA LYS A 340 18.57 6.51 -19.82
C LYS A 340 18.38 8.03 -19.97
N GLU A 341 17.52 8.45 -20.89
CA GLU A 341 17.19 9.87 -21.07
C GLU A 341 16.40 10.43 -19.88
N ALA A 342 15.50 9.62 -19.25
CA ALA A 342 14.79 9.99 -18.04
C ALA A 342 15.74 10.14 -16.84
N GLU A 343 16.71 9.26 -16.69
CA GLU A 343 17.78 9.39 -15.69
C GLU A 343 18.58 10.67 -15.89
N GLN A 344 18.88 11.02 -17.15
CA GLN A 344 19.58 12.25 -17.49
C GLN A 344 18.75 13.50 -17.17
N ASP A 345 17.42 13.47 -17.39
CA ASP A 345 16.51 14.56 -16.99
C ASP A 345 16.58 14.82 -15.48
N LEU A 346 16.72 13.77 -14.64
CA LEU A 346 16.86 13.89 -13.18
C LEU A 346 18.21 14.51 -12.76
N VAL A 347 19.26 14.32 -13.56
CA VAL A 347 20.61 14.83 -13.28
C VAL A 347 20.77 16.28 -13.76
N ASP A 348 20.32 16.56 -14.98
CA ASP A 348 20.55 17.85 -15.65
C ASP A 348 19.83 19.03 -14.99
N CYS A 349 18.73 18.78 -14.30
CA CYS A 349 17.87 19.80 -13.65
C CYS A 349 17.48 20.97 -14.59
N LYS A 350 17.46 20.74 -15.92
CA LYS A 350 17.09 21.76 -16.91
C LYS A 350 15.60 22.02 -16.96
N LYS A 351 14.82 21.02 -16.55
CA LYS A 351 13.37 21.05 -16.46
C LYS A 351 12.97 20.68 -15.04
N HIS A 352 12.15 21.51 -14.42
CA HIS A 352 11.68 21.24 -13.06
C HIS A 352 10.40 20.42 -13.14
N HIS A 353 10.53 19.14 -12.79
CA HIS A 353 9.42 18.21 -12.73
C HIS A 353 8.83 18.18 -11.33
N TYR A 354 7.51 18.02 -11.28
CA TYR A 354 6.77 17.84 -10.04
C TYR A 354 5.85 16.64 -10.16
N VAL A 355 5.66 15.96 -9.05
CA VAL A 355 4.65 14.93 -8.86
C VAL A 355 3.61 15.43 -7.88
N ARG A 356 2.39 14.92 -8.00
CA ARG A 356 1.26 15.27 -7.14
C ARG A 356 0.85 14.06 -6.32
N LEU A 357 0.97 14.16 -5.00
CA LEU A 357 0.37 13.23 -4.07
C LEU A 357 -1.00 13.77 -3.68
N GLN A 358 -2.03 12.96 -3.83
CA GLN A 358 -3.38 13.27 -3.40
C GLN A 358 -3.70 12.52 -2.14
N CYS A 359 -3.99 13.24 -1.06
CA CYS A 359 -4.36 12.70 0.23
C CYS A 359 -5.85 12.91 0.45
N THR A 360 -6.58 11.86 0.75
CA THR A 360 -8.01 11.90 1.08
C THR A 360 -8.24 11.14 2.37
N TRP A 361 -9.01 11.71 3.27
CA TRP A 361 -9.48 11.05 4.49
C TRP A 361 -10.95 11.36 4.75
N ALA A 362 -11.62 10.45 5.44
CA ALA A 362 -13.01 10.64 5.83
C ALA A 362 -13.38 9.72 6.99
N THR A 363 -14.44 10.05 7.72
CA THR A 363 -14.98 9.21 8.78
C THR A 363 -16.21 8.45 8.25
N LEU A 364 -16.31 7.15 8.54
CA LEU A 364 -17.52 6.38 8.29
C LEU A 364 -18.59 6.81 9.31
N LYS A 365 -19.78 7.18 8.81
CA LYS A 365 -20.89 7.61 9.67
C LYS A 365 -21.21 6.56 10.73
N ASP A 366 -21.44 7.02 11.93
CA ASP A 366 -21.95 6.21 13.04
C ASP A 366 -23.47 6.42 13.11
N PRO A 367 -24.29 5.41 12.80
CA PRO A 367 -25.75 5.55 12.86
C PRO A 367 -26.28 5.77 14.27
N GLU A 368 -25.45 5.58 15.31
CA GLU A 368 -25.84 5.79 16.72
C GLU A 368 -25.44 7.20 17.24
N ARG A 369 -24.72 7.99 16.43
CA ARG A 369 -24.41 9.40 16.66
C ARG A 369 -25.34 10.29 15.84
#